data_4a546ff249df67fbb71bcd9bb1888886
#
_entry.id   4a546ff249df67fbb71bcd9bb1888886
#
_cell.length_a   1.000
_cell.length_b   1.000
_cell.length_c   1.000
_cell.angle_alpha   90.00
_cell.angle_beta   90.00
_cell.angle_gamma   90.00
#
_symmetry.space_group_name_H-M   'P 1'
#
loop_
_entity.id
_entity.type
_entity.pdbx_description
1 polymer ?
#
loop_
_entity_poly.entity_id
_entity_poly.type
_entity_poly.pdbx_seq_one_letter_code
_entity_poly.pdbx_strand_id
1 'polypeptide(L)'
;MLNAKCKVKGEIAQIVRTGSVALGLLTLVSSPAFAQAATAAATPTVQVNRASRDTWTPVMDVLRSQRTPVTDAQLQRLTELPIEAVWGGLQGKRYEHSFVTGFRQTQPGVKLVGRALTMRYLPVRPDLIGAINTLAKEGDWDFQYNVRAGEDAKPGDVIVVELGGMVNRATFMGDVTGLGMKMAGVKGVIIDGGLRDLSEFMPWKDFPVHYTGSHASAMADQVGVEWNAPIRLGEMTVLPGDVVIADASGVLAFPPQLTAELIASAETTVYTENFKREMMRSRKYRARDIYPRLSPELEKVFEEWKKTHPLAGVKPNVGGLD
;
A
#
# COMPACT_ATOMS: atom_id res chain seq x y z
N MET A 1 1.55 41.23 -39.16
CA MET A 1 2.59 42.24 -38.89
C MET A 1 3.03 41.98 -37.46
N LEU A 2 4.22 41.64 -37.07
CA LEU A 2 5.55 41.53 -37.55
C LEU A 2 6.27 40.37 -36.87
N ASN A 3 7.07 39.64 -37.62
CA ASN A 3 8.05 38.65 -37.17
C ASN A 3 9.16 39.28 -36.33
N ALA A 4 9.68 38.54 -35.35
CA ALA A 4 11.09 38.65 -34.96
C ALA A 4 11.62 37.30 -34.49
N LYS A 5 12.35 36.63 -35.38
CA LYS A 5 13.27 35.53 -35.09
C LYS A 5 14.56 36.14 -34.50
N CYS A 6 15.03 35.64 -33.40
CA CYS A 6 16.38 35.88 -32.94
C CYS A 6 17.15 34.57 -32.90
N LYS A 7 18.06 34.37 -33.86
CA LYS A 7 19.12 33.37 -33.87
C LYS A 7 20.32 33.95 -33.13
N VAL A 8 20.88 33.24 -32.19
CA VAL A 8 22.24 33.50 -31.69
C VAL A 8 23.05 32.21 -31.90
N LYS A 9 23.98 32.33 -32.87
CA LYS A 9 25.15 31.46 -33.00
C LYS A 9 26.26 32.08 -32.15
N GLY A 10 26.92 31.27 -31.33
CA GLY A 10 28.12 31.63 -30.58
C GLY A 10 29.20 30.59 -30.82
N GLU A 11 30.25 31.01 -31.51
CA GLU A 11 31.45 30.24 -31.88
C GLU A 11 32.33 29.98 -30.65
N ILE A 12 32.87 28.75 -30.57
CA ILE A 12 33.93 28.40 -29.62
C ILE A 12 35.28 28.69 -30.29
N ALA A 13 36.00 29.62 -29.73
CA ALA A 13 37.38 29.92 -30.14
C ALA A 13 38.36 29.06 -29.36
N GLN A 14 39.13 28.28 -30.11
CA GLN A 14 40.32 27.55 -29.65
C GLN A 14 41.47 28.50 -29.45
N ILE A 15 42.09 28.51 -28.28
CA ILE A 15 43.39 29.17 -28.06
C ILE A 15 44.45 28.08 -27.86
N VAL A 16 45.23 27.88 -28.90
CA VAL A 16 46.52 27.19 -28.87
C VAL A 16 47.59 28.21 -28.46
N ARG A 17 48.35 27.98 -27.43
CA ARG A 17 49.61 28.68 -27.17
C ARG A 17 50.75 27.69 -27.03
N THR A 18 51.58 27.66 -28.02
CA THR A 18 52.95 27.12 -28.08
C THR A 18 53.88 27.95 -27.23
N GLY A 19 54.68 27.34 -26.42
CA GLY A 19 55.79 27.96 -25.70
C GLY A 19 56.87 26.93 -25.42
N SER A 20 57.89 26.93 -26.29
CA SER A 20 59.15 26.20 -26.08
C SER A 20 60.05 27.01 -25.18
N VAL A 21 60.71 26.43 -24.20
CA VAL A 21 62.09 26.85 -23.71
C VAL A 21 62.75 25.76 -22.90
N ALA A 22 63.99 25.46 -23.39
CA ALA A 22 65.25 25.15 -22.72
C ALA A 22 65.44 23.90 -21.83
N LEU A 23 66.35 23.16 -22.36
CA LEU A 23 67.15 22.06 -21.83
C LEU A 23 68.03 22.51 -20.64
N GLY A 24 67.86 21.84 -19.49
CA GLY A 24 68.79 21.91 -18.36
C GLY A 24 69.13 20.52 -17.90
N LEU A 25 70.35 20.06 -18.21
CA LEU A 25 70.90 18.80 -17.64
C LEU A 25 71.11 18.97 -16.15
N LEU A 26 70.42 18.16 -15.35
CA LEU A 26 70.82 17.90 -13.97
C LEU A 26 70.95 16.41 -13.76
N THR A 27 72.13 16.02 -13.32
CA THR A 27 72.54 14.67 -13.01
C THR A 27 71.72 14.09 -11.87
N LEU A 28 71.05 12.96 -12.14
CA LEU A 28 70.29 12.20 -11.19
C LEU A 28 71.17 11.34 -10.32
N VAL A 29 71.19 11.64 -9.03
CA VAL A 29 71.63 10.71 -7.99
C VAL A 29 70.47 9.73 -7.75
N SER A 30 70.66 8.50 -8.11
CA SER A 30 69.69 7.41 -7.90
C SER A 30 69.63 7.02 -6.42
N SER A 31 68.61 7.44 -5.72
CA SER A 31 68.20 6.81 -4.46
C SER A 31 67.18 5.70 -4.74
N PRO A 32 67.30 4.51 -4.11
CA PRO A 32 66.33 3.46 -4.30
C PRO A 32 64.99 3.87 -3.61
N ALA A 33 64.02 4.31 -4.44
CA ALA A 33 62.67 4.51 -3.96
C ALA A 33 62.06 3.15 -3.58
N PHE A 34 61.65 3.06 -2.34
CA PHE A 34 60.78 2.02 -1.85
C PHE A 34 59.48 2.02 -2.69
N ALA A 35 59.38 1.08 -3.61
CA ALA A 35 58.11 0.74 -4.22
C ALA A 35 57.29 -0.05 -3.18
N GLN A 36 56.59 0.67 -2.33
CA GLN A 36 55.53 0.11 -1.51
C GLN A 36 54.35 -0.14 -2.44
N ALA A 37 54.23 -1.41 -2.91
CA ALA A 37 53.02 -1.86 -3.57
C ALA A 37 51.87 -1.70 -2.57
N ALA A 38 51.05 -0.69 -2.82
CA ALA A 38 49.74 -0.59 -2.17
C ALA A 38 48.94 -1.83 -2.64
N THR A 39 48.96 -2.89 -1.86
CA THR A 39 47.98 -3.96 -1.97
C THR A 39 46.64 -3.31 -1.74
N ALA A 40 45.86 -3.12 -2.81
CA ALA A 40 44.47 -2.79 -2.71
C ALA A 40 43.82 -3.81 -1.79
N ALA A 41 43.44 -3.41 -0.59
CA ALA A 41 42.73 -4.26 0.32
C ALA A 41 41.45 -4.70 -0.43
N ALA A 42 41.36 -5.99 -0.71
CA ALA A 42 40.14 -6.57 -1.29
C ALA A 42 38.99 -6.18 -0.41
N THR A 43 38.02 -5.52 -0.97
CA THR A 43 36.73 -5.18 -0.28
C THR A 43 36.23 -6.51 0.30
N PRO A 44 35.96 -6.59 1.60
CA PRO A 44 35.51 -7.85 2.17
C PRO A 44 34.20 -8.24 1.51
N THR A 45 34.22 -9.39 0.83
CA THR A 45 32.99 -9.95 0.27
C THR A 45 32.13 -10.38 1.44
N VAL A 46 31.07 -9.60 1.73
CA VAL A 46 30.12 -9.92 2.78
C VAL A 46 29.37 -11.18 2.36
N GLN A 47 29.70 -12.30 2.98
CA GLN A 47 28.90 -13.52 2.83
C GLN A 47 27.58 -13.31 3.58
N VAL A 48 26.54 -12.97 2.85
CA VAL A 48 25.18 -12.92 3.40
C VAL A 48 24.76 -14.35 3.70
N ASN A 49 24.67 -14.70 4.99
CA ASN A 49 24.17 -16.00 5.40
C ASN A 49 22.65 -16.08 5.16
N ARG A 50 22.25 -16.44 3.96
CA ARG A 50 20.83 -16.64 3.57
C ARG A 50 20.17 -17.83 4.31
N ALA A 51 20.92 -18.60 5.07
CA ALA A 51 20.43 -19.67 5.93
C ALA A 51 20.01 -19.16 7.33
N SER A 52 20.32 -17.90 7.68
CA SER A 52 19.79 -17.28 8.89
C SER A 52 18.29 -17.04 8.71
N ARG A 53 17.49 -17.95 9.27
CA ARG A 53 16.05 -17.76 9.32
C ARG A 53 15.76 -16.61 10.27
N ASP A 54 15.13 -15.56 9.75
CA ASP A 54 14.48 -14.59 10.60
C ASP A 54 13.35 -15.27 11.40
N THR A 55 12.95 -14.66 12.49
CA THR A 55 11.91 -15.19 13.38
C THR A 55 10.55 -15.31 12.68
N TRP A 56 10.31 -14.52 11.64
CA TRP A 56 9.03 -14.42 10.97
C TRP A 56 8.82 -15.46 9.87
N THR A 57 9.84 -15.90 9.19
CA THR A 57 9.70 -16.89 8.12
C THR A 57 9.00 -18.16 8.59
N PRO A 58 9.40 -18.83 9.68
CA PRO A 58 8.67 -20.00 10.14
C PRO A 58 7.25 -19.71 10.63
N VAL A 59 7.01 -18.55 11.24
CA VAL A 59 5.66 -18.15 11.64
C VAL A 59 4.78 -17.97 10.40
N MET A 60 5.26 -17.29 9.38
CA MET A 60 4.53 -17.09 8.12
C MET A 60 4.28 -18.40 7.37
N ASP A 61 5.21 -19.35 7.43
CA ASP A 61 5.02 -20.66 6.81
C ASP A 61 3.87 -21.46 7.48
N VAL A 62 3.80 -21.43 8.81
CA VAL A 62 2.68 -22.00 9.54
C VAL A 62 1.36 -21.31 9.15
N LEU A 63 1.33 -19.98 9.17
CA LEU A 63 0.12 -19.22 8.81
C LEU A 63 -0.31 -19.51 7.37
N ARG A 64 0.61 -19.55 6.41
CA ARG A 64 0.31 -19.87 5.01
C ARG A 64 -0.28 -21.28 4.86
N SER A 65 0.23 -22.26 5.62
CA SER A 65 -0.30 -23.63 5.58
C SER A 65 -1.75 -23.75 6.10
N GLN A 66 -2.20 -22.80 6.90
CA GLN A 66 -3.54 -22.73 7.49
C GLN A 66 -4.53 -21.85 6.71
N ARG A 67 -4.06 -21.11 5.71
CA ARG A 67 -4.87 -20.15 4.97
C ARG A 67 -5.58 -20.80 3.79
N THR A 68 -6.87 -20.52 3.68
CA THR A 68 -7.63 -20.80 2.47
C THR A 68 -7.56 -19.55 1.59
N PRO A 69 -7.06 -19.65 0.35
CA PRO A 69 -7.00 -18.50 -0.56
C PRO A 69 -8.39 -17.91 -0.79
N VAL A 70 -8.48 -16.57 -0.76
CA VAL A 70 -9.69 -15.86 -1.15
C VAL A 70 -9.85 -15.88 -2.67
N THR A 71 -11.06 -16.12 -3.14
CA THR A 71 -11.41 -16.09 -4.57
C THR A 71 -11.73 -14.68 -5.05
N ASP A 72 -11.57 -14.43 -6.34
CA ASP A 72 -11.93 -13.14 -6.94
C ASP A 72 -13.43 -12.85 -6.80
N ALA A 73 -14.28 -13.86 -6.86
CA ALA A 73 -15.72 -13.74 -6.60
C ALA A 73 -16.02 -13.26 -5.18
N GLN A 74 -15.28 -13.76 -4.19
CA GLN A 74 -15.41 -13.29 -2.80
C GLN A 74 -14.91 -11.84 -2.63
N LEU A 75 -13.79 -11.49 -3.26
CA LEU A 75 -13.30 -10.11 -3.26
C LEU A 75 -14.32 -9.17 -3.92
N GLN A 76 -14.88 -9.56 -5.06
CA GLN A 76 -15.94 -8.80 -5.72
C GLN A 76 -17.16 -8.64 -4.81
N ARG A 77 -17.59 -9.70 -4.12
CA ARG A 77 -18.73 -9.63 -3.20
C ARG A 77 -18.49 -8.66 -2.04
N LEU A 78 -17.28 -8.62 -1.49
CA LEU A 78 -16.91 -7.67 -0.43
C LEU A 78 -16.99 -6.20 -0.89
N THR A 79 -16.82 -5.90 -2.16
CA THR A 79 -17.02 -4.52 -2.66
C THR A 79 -18.46 -4.02 -2.51
N GLU A 80 -19.42 -4.93 -2.49
CA GLU A 80 -20.86 -4.63 -2.43
C GLU A 80 -21.41 -4.56 -0.99
N LEU A 81 -20.65 -5.04 0.00
CA LEU A 81 -21.05 -5.10 1.40
C LEU A 81 -20.47 -3.93 2.19
N PRO A 82 -21.20 -3.30 3.11
CA PRO A 82 -20.66 -2.27 4.00
C PRO A 82 -19.50 -2.79 4.84
N ILE A 83 -18.43 -2.01 4.99
CA ILE A 83 -17.25 -2.40 5.77
C ILE A 83 -17.63 -2.66 7.23
N GLU A 84 -18.59 -1.91 7.77
CA GLU A 84 -19.10 -2.06 9.13
C GLU A 84 -19.80 -3.40 9.33
N ALA A 85 -20.53 -3.88 8.32
CA ALA A 85 -21.20 -5.19 8.39
C ALA A 85 -20.17 -6.33 8.36
N VAL A 86 -19.10 -6.20 7.57
CA VAL A 86 -17.98 -7.16 7.53
C VAL A 86 -17.23 -7.14 8.85
N TRP A 87 -16.89 -5.97 9.36
CA TRP A 87 -16.22 -5.80 10.66
C TRP A 87 -17.06 -6.36 11.81
N GLY A 88 -18.38 -6.18 11.77
CA GLY A 88 -19.31 -6.74 12.74
C GLY A 88 -19.18 -8.26 12.90
N GLY A 89 -18.87 -8.98 11.81
CA GLY A 89 -18.63 -10.42 11.83
C GLY A 89 -17.33 -10.83 12.54
N LEU A 90 -16.40 -9.90 12.79
CA LEU A 90 -15.16 -10.15 13.55
C LEU A 90 -15.37 -10.01 15.07
N GLN A 91 -16.46 -9.37 15.51
CA GLN A 91 -16.74 -9.20 16.92
C GLN A 91 -16.87 -10.54 17.64
N GLY A 92 -16.24 -10.66 18.80
CA GLY A 92 -16.17 -11.91 19.57
C GLY A 92 -15.17 -12.94 19.03
N LYS A 93 -14.48 -12.67 17.93
CA LYS A 93 -13.43 -13.55 17.36
C LYS A 93 -12.01 -13.14 17.78
N ARG A 94 -11.86 -12.16 18.68
CA ARG A 94 -10.59 -11.65 19.20
C ARG A 94 -9.71 -10.95 18.12
N TYR A 95 -10.37 -10.29 17.15
CA TYR A 95 -9.73 -9.42 16.14
C TYR A 95 -10.02 -7.94 16.44
N GLU A 96 -9.79 -7.52 17.68
CA GLU A 96 -10.09 -6.16 18.17
C GLU A 96 -9.31 -5.08 17.39
N HIS A 97 -8.08 -5.40 16.96
CA HIS A 97 -7.21 -4.51 16.19
C HIS A 97 -7.23 -4.84 14.69
N SER A 98 -8.42 -4.99 14.13
CA SER A 98 -8.59 -5.29 12.70
C SER A 98 -9.03 -4.09 11.87
N PHE A 99 -9.30 -2.95 12.50
CA PHE A 99 -9.83 -1.74 11.86
C PHE A 99 -9.09 -0.49 12.31
N VAL A 100 -8.71 0.36 11.36
CA VAL A 100 -8.05 1.65 11.62
C VAL A 100 -8.69 2.77 10.81
N THR A 101 -8.63 3.98 11.34
CA THR A 101 -9.19 5.20 10.75
C THR A 101 -8.10 6.24 10.48
N GLY A 102 -8.50 7.43 9.98
CA GLY A 102 -7.57 8.56 9.80
C GLY A 102 -6.95 8.65 8.42
N PHE A 103 -7.35 7.81 7.48
CA PHE A 103 -6.89 7.87 6.09
C PHE A 103 -7.72 8.85 5.26
N ARG A 104 -7.05 9.58 4.39
CA ARG A 104 -7.63 10.34 3.29
C ARG A 104 -7.69 9.45 2.06
N GLN A 105 -8.53 9.83 1.08
CA GLN A 105 -8.71 9.07 -0.16
C GLN A 105 -8.50 9.97 -1.38
N THR A 106 -7.89 9.43 -2.43
CA THR A 106 -7.83 10.13 -3.73
C THR A 106 -9.14 10.04 -4.49
N GLN A 107 -9.91 8.97 -4.32
CA GLN A 107 -11.22 8.75 -4.95
C GLN A 107 -12.30 8.52 -3.88
N PRO A 108 -12.92 9.57 -3.34
CA PRO A 108 -14.02 9.42 -2.39
C PRO A 108 -15.17 8.60 -2.98
N GLY A 109 -15.68 7.64 -2.21
CA GLY A 109 -16.79 6.78 -2.62
C GLY A 109 -16.38 5.52 -3.38
N VAL A 110 -15.10 5.35 -3.71
CA VAL A 110 -14.56 4.10 -4.29
C VAL A 110 -14.05 3.20 -3.16
N LYS A 111 -14.64 2.02 -3.04
CA LYS A 111 -14.19 1.00 -2.09
C LYS A 111 -13.04 0.22 -2.68
N LEU A 112 -11.96 0.08 -1.91
CA LEU A 112 -10.80 -0.74 -2.23
C LEU A 112 -10.92 -2.10 -1.54
N VAL A 113 -10.81 -3.19 -2.30
CA VAL A 113 -10.81 -4.57 -1.78
C VAL A 113 -9.77 -5.39 -2.52
N GLY A 114 -8.95 -6.12 -1.80
CA GLY A 114 -7.96 -7.02 -2.39
C GLY A 114 -7.13 -7.79 -1.39
N ARG A 115 -6.07 -8.42 -1.86
CA ARG A 115 -5.09 -9.16 -1.07
C ARG A 115 -3.92 -8.24 -0.71
N ALA A 116 -3.53 -8.21 0.55
CA ALA A 116 -2.42 -7.36 1.01
C ALA A 116 -1.07 -7.86 0.48
N LEU A 117 -0.37 -6.99 -0.25
CA LEU A 117 1.05 -7.07 -0.51
C LEU A 117 1.70 -5.99 0.36
N THR A 118 2.49 -6.42 1.34
CA THR A 118 2.93 -5.55 2.44
C THR A 118 4.35 -5.07 2.28
N MET A 119 4.63 -3.84 2.73
CA MET A 119 5.94 -3.23 2.72
C MET A 119 6.19 -2.46 4.00
N ARG A 120 7.38 -2.61 4.58
CA ARG A 120 7.81 -1.85 5.75
C ARG A 120 8.98 -0.94 5.40
N TYR A 121 8.89 0.27 5.91
CA TYR A 121 9.92 1.28 5.84
C TYR A 121 10.34 1.71 7.25
N LEU A 122 11.61 2.06 7.40
CA LEU A 122 12.18 2.61 8.62
C LEU A 122 12.86 3.95 8.35
N PRO A 123 13.01 4.81 9.37
CA PRO A 123 13.81 6.02 9.25
C PRO A 123 15.24 5.72 8.81
N VAL A 124 15.76 6.55 7.91
CA VAL A 124 17.10 6.42 7.35
C VAL A 124 18.17 6.46 8.43
N ARG A 125 19.14 5.52 8.34
CA ARG A 125 20.39 5.51 9.11
C ARG A 125 21.55 5.34 8.15
N PRO A 126 22.68 6.05 8.34
CA PRO A 126 23.83 5.99 7.43
C PRO A 126 24.42 4.58 7.26
N ASP A 127 24.49 3.81 8.34
CA ASP A 127 25.00 2.42 8.34
C ASP A 127 24.04 1.48 7.56
N LEU A 128 22.72 1.61 7.77
CA LEU A 128 21.71 0.84 7.06
C LEU A 128 21.72 1.14 5.56
N ILE A 129 21.75 2.42 5.17
CA ILE A 129 21.85 2.83 3.76
C ILE A 129 23.16 2.36 3.15
N GLY A 130 24.28 2.41 3.89
CA GLY A 130 25.57 1.89 3.43
C GLY A 130 25.52 0.39 3.10
N ALA A 131 24.87 -0.40 3.95
CA ALA A 131 24.70 -1.84 3.73
C ALA A 131 23.79 -2.12 2.50
N ILE A 132 22.66 -1.44 2.38
CA ILE A 132 21.75 -1.55 1.24
C ILE A 132 22.46 -1.17 -0.06
N ASN A 133 23.18 -0.05 -0.09
CA ASN A 133 23.94 0.36 -1.27
C ASN A 133 25.04 -0.62 -1.66
N THR A 134 25.61 -1.34 -0.70
CA THR A 134 26.56 -2.42 -0.99
C THR A 134 25.88 -3.54 -1.74
N LEU A 135 24.74 -4.01 -1.27
CA LEU A 135 23.95 -5.05 -1.95
C LEU A 135 23.47 -4.59 -3.33
N ALA A 136 23.00 -3.35 -3.46
CA ALA A 136 22.58 -2.80 -4.74
C ALA A 136 23.74 -2.76 -5.77
N LYS A 137 24.97 -2.46 -5.34
CA LYS A 137 26.16 -2.50 -6.20
C LYS A 137 26.48 -3.91 -6.69
N GLU A 138 26.13 -4.92 -5.93
CA GLU A 138 26.26 -6.32 -6.31
C GLU A 138 25.14 -6.79 -7.26
N GLY A 139 24.26 -5.89 -7.69
CA GLY A 139 23.18 -6.16 -8.62
C GLY A 139 21.85 -6.54 -7.96
N ASP A 140 21.75 -6.42 -6.64
CA ASP A 140 20.50 -6.64 -5.91
C ASP A 140 19.72 -5.31 -5.78
N TRP A 141 18.85 -5.05 -6.76
CA TRP A 141 18.01 -3.84 -6.83
C TRP A 141 16.68 -3.99 -6.10
N ASP A 142 16.46 -5.04 -5.37
CA ASP A 142 15.22 -5.36 -4.67
C ASP A 142 14.84 -4.33 -3.59
N PHE A 143 15.73 -3.42 -3.26
CA PHE A 143 15.51 -2.38 -2.24
C PHE A 143 14.76 -1.15 -2.72
N GLN A 144 14.48 -1.02 -4.01
CA GLN A 144 13.58 0.01 -4.53
C GLN A 144 12.13 -0.46 -4.47
N TYR A 145 11.62 -0.67 -3.28
CA TYR A 145 10.34 -1.33 -3.04
C TYR A 145 9.14 -0.66 -3.71
N ASN A 146 9.14 0.66 -3.85
CA ASN A 146 8.07 1.36 -4.54
C ASN A 146 8.01 1.06 -6.04
N VAL A 147 9.14 0.77 -6.69
CA VAL A 147 9.20 0.32 -8.08
C VAL A 147 8.90 -1.17 -8.17
N ARG A 148 9.55 -1.97 -7.34
CA ARG A 148 9.36 -3.42 -7.25
C ARG A 148 7.90 -3.81 -6.99
N ALA A 149 7.16 -2.99 -6.25
CA ALA A 149 5.74 -3.20 -5.99
C ALA A 149 4.91 -3.40 -7.26
N GLY A 150 5.23 -2.67 -8.32
CA GLY A 150 4.58 -2.83 -9.62
C GLY A 150 5.00 -4.10 -10.37
N GLU A 151 6.21 -4.63 -10.09
CA GLU A 151 6.76 -5.80 -10.78
C GLU A 151 6.29 -7.12 -10.15
N ASP A 152 6.25 -7.18 -8.81
CA ASP A 152 5.92 -8.40 -8.07
C ASP A 152 4.43 -8.56 -7.75
N ALA A 153 3.64 -7.49 -7.87
CA ALA A 153 2.21 -7.51 -7.59
C ALA A 153 1.45 -8.38 -8.61
N LYS A 154 0.42 -9.04 -8.12
CA LYS A 154 -0.51 -9.81 -8.95
C LYS A 154 -1.82 -9.04 -9.13
N PRO A 155 -2.52 -9.24 -10.24
CA PRO A 155 -3.86 -8.67 -10.40
C PRO A 155 -4.75 -8.99 -9.20
N GLY A 156 -5.39 -7.95 -8.64
CA GLY A 156 -6.22 -8.08 -7.44
C GLY A 156 -5.50 -7.84 -6.11
N ASP A 157 -4.20 -7.58 -6.13
CA ASP A 157 -3.47 -7.19 -4.92
C ASP A 157 -3.73 -5.71 -4.57
N VAL A 158 -3.61 -5.42 -3.28
CA VAL A 158 -3.57 -4.08 -2.70
C VAL A 158 -2.21 -3.92 -2.01
N ILE A 159 -1.47 -2.88 -2.39
CA ILE A 159 -0.21 -2.58 -1.74
C ILE A 159 -0.49 -1.87 -0.42
N VAL A 160 0.05 -2.41 0.69
CA VAL A 160 -0.12 -1.85 2.03
C VAL A 160 1.25 -1.49 2.61
N VAL A 161 1.41 -0.21 2.96
CA VAL A 161 2.73 0.37 3.27
C VAL A 161 2.76 0.92 4.69
N GLU A 162 3.69 0.43 5.50
CA GLU A 162 4.03 0.97 6.81
C GLU A 162 5.12 2.04 6.65
N LEU A 163 4.75 3.31 6.87
CA LEU A 163 5.67 4.44 6.99
C LEU A 163 5.61 5.09 8.38
N GLY A 164 4.88 4.48 9.33
CA GLY A 164 4.76 4.96 10.70
C GLY A 164 4.14 6.35 10.82
N GLY A 165 3.21 6.71 9.95
CA GLY A 165 2.56 8.02 9.91
C GLY A 165 3.42 9.15 9.34
N MET A 166 4.63 8.86 8.85
CA MET A 166 5.55 9.87 8.33
C MET A 166 5.08 10.41 6.98
N VAL A 167 5.09 11.74 6.82
CA VAL A 167 4.59 12.43 5.62
C VAL A 167 5.68 13.28 4.95
N ASN A 168 6.30 14.17 5.73
CA ASN A 168 7.37 15.03 5.21
C ASN A 168 8.60 14.20 4.87
N ARG A 169 9.10 14.33 3.63
CA ARG A 169 10.23 13.58 3.08
C ARG A 169 10.08 12.04 3.16
N ALA A 170 8.83 11.58 3.29
CA ALA A 170 8.42 10.19 3.42
C ALA A 170 7.19 9.88 2.55
N THR A 171 7.16 10.38 1.32
CA THR A 171 6.08 10.05 0.36
C THR A 171 6.43 8.78 -0.38
N PHE A 172 5.56 7.77 -0.26
CA PHE A 172 5.80 6.45 -0.82
C PHE A 172 5.90 6.47 -2.34
N MET A 173 5.00 7.18 -3.00
CA MET A 173 4.92 7.20 -4.46
C MET A 173 4.42 8.54 -4.99
N GLY A 174 4.68 8.79 -6.27
CA GLY A 174 4.03 9.75 -7.12
C GLY A 174 3.23 9.05 -8.22
N ASP A 175 2.67 9.83 -9.14
CA ASP A 175 1.79 9.37 -10.22
C ASP A 175 2.46 8.34 -11.15
N VAL A 176 3.72 8.54 -11.55
CA VAL A 176 4.44 7.62 -12.45
C VAL A 176 4.58 6.23 -11.83
N THR A 177 4.96 6.16 -10.54
CA THR A 177 5.06 4.88 -9.83
C THR A 177 3.69 4.24 -9.64
N GLY A 178 2.69 5.07 -9.28
CA GLY A 178 1.30 4.62 -9.16
C GLY A 178 0.72 4.10 -10.47
N LEU A 179 1.08 4.73 -11.61
CA LEU A 179 0.70 4.23 -12.93
C LEU A 179 1.29 2.83 -13.21
N GLY A 180 2.56 2.62 -12.88
CA GLY A 180 3.19 1.30 -12.99
C GLY A 180 2.43 0.23 -12.21
N MET A 181 2.08 0.51 -10.94
CA MET A 181 1.29 -0.39 -10.09
C MET A 181 -0.11 -0.67 -10.69
N LYS A 182 -0.79 0.37 -11.15
CA LYS A 182 -2.11 0.24 -11.81
C LYS A 182 -2.03 -0.65 -13.06
N MET A 183 -1.01 -0.46 -13.91
CA MET A 183 -0.80 -1.27 -15.12
C MET A 183 -0.46 -2.72 -14.79
N ALA A 184 0.14 -3.01 -13.64
CA ALA A 184 0.37 -4.36 -13.13
C ALA A 184 -0.90 -5.04 -12.59
N GLY A 185 -2.04 -4.32 -12.54
CA GLY A 185 -3.32 -4.85 -12.07
C GLY A 185 -3.54 -4.72 -10.55
N VAL A 186 -2.71 -3.93 -9.86
CA VAL A 186 -2.92 -3.53 -8.46
C VAL A 186 -4.24 -2.78 -8.36
N LYS A 187 -5.05 -3.11 -7.36
CA LYS A 187 -6.38 -2.51 -7.14
C LYS A 187 -6.32 -1.12 -6.51
N GLY A 188 -5.25 -0.81 -5.81
CA GLY A 188 -5.01 0.45 -5.12
C GLY A 188 -3.95 0.32 -4.05
N VAL A 189 -3.69 1.40 -3.32
CA VAL A 189 -2.61 1.47 -2.33
C VAL A 189 -3.13 2.04 -1.01
N ILE A 190 -2.65 1.50 0.10
CA ILE A 190 -2.90 2.00 1.45
C ILE A 190 -1.56 2.38 2.05
N ILE A 191 -1.38 3.65 2.44
CA ILE A 191 -0.12 4.20 2.91
C ILE A 191 -0.31 4.80 4.30
N ASP A 192 0.25 4.18 5.33
CA ASP A 192 0.39 4.83 6.65
C ASP A 192 1.51 5.87 6.58
N GLY A 193 1.30 6.91 5.80
CA GLY A 193 2.31 7.92 5.51
C GLY A 193 1.93 8.85 4.35
N GLY A 194 2.97 9.38 3.69
CA GLY A 194 2.84 10.41 2.67
C GLY A 194 2.55 9.91 1.25
N LEU A 195 1.73 10.68 0.55
CA LEU A 195 1.50 10.60 -0.89
C LEU A 195 1.84 11.96 -1.52
N ARG A 196 2.37 11.98 -2.76
CA ARG A 196 2.55 13.19 -3.55
C ARG A 196 1.74 13.13 -4.85
N ASP A 197 1.79 14.21 -5.64
CA ASP A 197 1.17 14.31 -6.97
C ASP A 197 -0.36 14.05 -6.93
N LEU A 198 -1.05 14.61 -5.92
CA LEU A 198 -2.48 14.34 -5.69
C LEU A 198 -3.36 14.76 -6.87
N SER A 199 -3.04 15.88 -7.56
CA SER A 199 -3.77 16.37 -8.72
C SER A 199 -3.80 15.37 -9.86
N GLU A 200 -2.75 14.57 -10.00
CA GLU A 200 -2.60 13.54 -11.01
C GLU A 200 -3.38 12.27 -10.67
N PHE A 201 -3.51 11.95 -9.37
CA PHE A 201 -4.32 10.81 -8.93
C PHE A 201 -5.84 11.06 -8.94
N MET A 202 -6.27 12.29 -8.67
CA MET A 202 -7.70 12.62 -8.55
C MET A 202 -8.55 12.23 -9.77
N PRO A 203 -8.06 12.32 -11.03
CA PRO A 203 -8.81 11.87 -12.20
C PRO A 203 -8.92 10.35 -12.36
N TRP A 204 -8.14 9.56 -11.64
CA TRP A 204 -8.14 8.09 -11.76
C TRP A 204 -9.33 7.51 -11.01
N LYS A 205 -10.33 7.00 -11.73
CA LYS A 205 -11.59 6.54 -11.13
C LYS A 205 -11.54 5.14 -10.53
N ASP A 206 -10.51 4.36 -10.86
CA ASP A 206 -10.42 2.92 -10.62
C ASP A 206 -9.10 2.51 -9.90
N PHE A 207 -8.39 3.46 -9.31
CA PHE A 207 -7.17 3.22 -8.54
C PHE A 207 -7.14 4.09 -7.27
N PRO A 208 -7.96 3.74 -6.26
CA PRO A 208 -8.02 4.51 -5.03
C PRO A 208 -6.72 4.35 -4.23
N VAL A 209 -6.24 5.48 -3.70
CA VAL A 209 -5.13 5.53 -2.77
C VAL A 209 -5.63 6.08 -1.44
N HIS A 210 -5.39 5.31 -0.37
CA HIS A 210 -5.63 5.72 1.01
C HIS A 210 -4.30 6.13 1.63
N TYR A 211 -4.22 7.30 2.27
CA TYR A 211 -2.98 7.86 2.79
C TYR A 211 -3.24 8.74 4.02
N THR A 212 -2.26 8.91 4.90
CA THR A 212 -2.43 9.73 6.11
C THR A 212 -2.15 11.21 5.86
N GLY A 213 -1.28 11.55 4.91
CA GLY A 213 -0.99 12.93 4.55
C GLY A 213 -0.35 13.08 3.17
N SER A 214 -0.18 14.32 2.71
CA SER A 214 0.45 14.60 1.43
C SER A 214 1.58 15.61 1.57
N HIS A 215 2.64 15.44 0.80
CA HIS A 215 3.78 16.36 0.73
C HIS A 215 4.42 16.30 -0.65
N ALA A 216 5.00 17.42 -1.11
CA ALA A 216 5.63 17.50 -2.42
C ALA A 216 7.00 16.81 -2.50
N SER A 217 7.62 16.46 -1.37
CA SER A 217 8.92 15.79 -1.37
C SER A 217 8.86 14.37 -1.91
N ALA A 218 9.98 13.88 -2.42
CA ALA A 218 10.19 12.47 -2.60
C ALA A 218 10.47 11.76 -1.26
N MET A 219 10.57 10.43 -1.28
CA MET A 219 11.05 9.65 -0.16
C MET A 219 12.55 9.87 0.01
N ALA A 220 12.95 10.46 1.12
CA ALA A 220 14.35 10.75 1.44
C ALA A 220 14.74 10.34 2.86
N ASP A 221 13.78 10.33 3.78
CA ASP A 221 14.03 10.06 5.20
C ASP A 221 13.53 8.66 5.62
N GLN A 222 13.14 7.83 4.68
CA GLN A 222 12.70 6.46 4.88
C GLN A 222 13.41 5.51 3.93
N VAL A 223 13.64 4.29 4.37
CA VAL A 223 14.24 3.21 3.58
C VAL A 223 13.41 1.93 3.74
N GLY A 224 13.16 1.26 2.64
CA GLY A 224 12.50 -0.04 2.63
C GLY A 224 13.39 -1.11 3.28
N VAL A 225 12.85 -1.86 4.22
CA VAL A 225 13.59 -2.87 5.00
C VAL A 225 12.99 -4.26 4.91
N GLU A 226 11.69 -4.36 4.64
CA GLU A 226 11.00 -5.64 4.53
C GLU A 226 9.96 -5.61 3.42
N TRP A 227 9.94 -6.68 2.67
CA TRP A 227 9.02 -6.93 1.58
C TRP A 227 8.18 -8.15 1.89
N ASN A 228 6.85 -8.03 1.72
CA ASN A 228 5.91 -9.11 1.92
C ASN A 228 6.08 -9.82 3.29
N ALA A 229 6.27 -9.00 4.33
CA ALA A 229 6.42 -9.35 5.73
C ALA A 229 5.27 -8.77 6.57
N PRO A 230 5.08 -9.20 7.82
CA PRO A 230 4.13 -8.58 8.72
C PRO A 230 4.43 -7.10 8.93
N ILE A 231 3.41 -6.26 8.85
CA ILE A 231 3.53 -4.81 9.06
C ILE A 231 2.53 -4.31 10.09
N ARG A 232 2.78 -3.11 10.57
CA ARG A 232 1.84 -2.34 11.39
C ARG A 232 1.22 -1.21 10.55
N LEU A 233 -0.10 -1.15 10.51
CA LEU A 233 -0.85 -0.06 9.91
C LEU A 233 -1.64 0.64 11.03
N GLY A 234 -1.14 1.78 11.53
CA GLY A 234 -1.67 2.38 12.76
C GLY A 234 -1.55 1.41 13.95
N GLU A 235 -2.69 0.99 14.51
CA GLU A 235 -2.76 -0.01 15.59
C GLU A 235 -3.05 -1.43 15.10
N MET A 236 -3.19 -1.63 13.80
CA MET A 236 -3.54 -2.91 13.19
C MET A 236 -2.30 -3.64 12.70
N THR A 237 -2.27 -4.96 12.90
CA THR A 237 -1.31 -5.84 12.21
C THR A 237 -1.90 -6.29 10.88
N VAL A 238 -1.14 -6.13 9.81
CA VAL A 238 -1.47 -6.65 8.48
C VAL A 238 -0.43 -7.68 8.08
N LEU A 239 -0.89 -8.86 7.69
CA LEU A 239 -0.01 -9.92 7.21
C LEU A 239 -0.10 -10.04 5.68
N PRO A 240 0.97 -10.46 5.01
CA PRO A 240 0.93 -10.75 3.58
C PRO A 240 -0.21 -11.71 3.23
N GLY A 241 -1.01 -11.33 2.23
CA GLY A 241 -2.15 -12.12 1.77
C GLY A 241 -3.42 -11.99 2.63
N ASP A 242 -3.46 -11.14 3.64
CA ASP A 242 -4.71 -10.76 4.30
C ASP A 242 -5.68 -10.12 3.30
N VAL A 243 -6.97 -10.29 3.52
CA VAL A 243 -7.98 -9.51 2.82
C VAL A 243 -8.04 -8.13 3.45
N VAL A 244 -7.90 -7.11 2.60
CA VAL A 244 -8.03 -5.70 3.02
C VAL A 244 -9.23 -5.07 2.34
N ILE A 245 -9.96 -4.27 3.12
CA ILE A 245 -11.08 -3.43 2.65
C ILE A 245 -10.80 -2.02 3.13
N ALA A 246 -10.91 -1.04 2.24
CA ALA A 246 -10.78 0.36 2.62
C ALA A 246 -11.84 1.20 1.92
N ASP A 247 -12.47 2.10 2.69
CA ASP A 247 -13.43 3.10 2.18
C ASP A 247 -13.39 4.37 3.04
N ALA A 248 -14.43 5.19 2.98
CA ALA A 248 -14.50 6.45 3.73
C ALA A 248 -14.49 6.25 5.25
N SER A 249 -14.91 5.08 5.75
CA SER A 249 -14.94 4.78 7.19
C SER A 249 -13.56 4.44 7.75
N GLY A 250 -12.69 3.83 6.92
CA GLY A 250 -11.35 3.43 7.34
C GLY A 250 -10.82 2.22 6.56
N VAL A 251 -9.90 1.50 7.19
CA VAL A 251 -9.25 0.30 6.65
C VAL A 251 -9.49 -0.88 7.57
N LEU A 252 -9.96 -1.97 7.01
CA LEU A 252 -10.18 -3.27 7.66
C LEU A 252 -9.22 -4.29 7.06
N ALA A 253 -8.58 -5.12 7.90
CA ALA A 253 -7.80 -6.27 7.45
C ALA A 253 -8.15 -7.52 8.26
N PHE A 254 -8.18 -8.68 7.60
CA PHE A 254 -8.47 -9.95 8.26
C PHE A 254 -7.90 -11.14 7.47
N PRO A 255 -7.69 -12.30 8.14
CA PRO A 255 -7.17 -13.49 7.49
C PRO A 255 -8.11 -14.04 6.42
N PRO A 256 -7.62 -14.49 5.24
CA PRO A 256 -8.44 -14.90 4.12
C PRO A 256 -9.38 -16.09 4.41
N GLN A 257 -9.04 -16.96 5.35
CA GLN A 257 -9.90 -18.09 5.75
C GLN A 257 -11.23 -17.65 6.39
N LEU A 258 -11.34 -16.42 6.89
CA LEU A 258 -12.59 -15.90 7.47
C LEU A 258 -13.53 -15.32 6.40
N THR A 259 -13.08 -15.16 5.16
CA THR A 259 -13.82 -14.41 4.13
C THR A 259 -15.23 -14.92 3.90
N ALA A 260 -15.41 -16.22 3.75
CA ALA A 260 -16.74 -16.81 3.48
C ALA A 260 -17.71 -16.57 4.65
N GLU A 261 -17.24 -16.76 5.88
CA GLU A 261 -18.03 -16.53 7.08
C GLU A 261 -18.41 -15.05 7.26
N LEU A 262 -17.44 -14.14 7.00
CA LEU A 262 -17.68 -12.71 7.13
C LEU A 262 -18.65 -12.19 6.05
N ILE A 263 -18.58 -12.71 4.83
CA ILE A 263 -19.56 -12.41 3.79
C ILE A 263 -20.96 -12.84 4.24
N ALA A 264 -21.14 -14.06 4.70
CA ALA A 264 -22.44 -14.58 5.14
C ALA A 264 -23.01 -13.79 6.33
N SER A 265 -22.16 -13.41 7.28
CA SER A 265 -22.54 -12.56 8.41
C SER A 265 -22.96 -11.16 7.95
N ALA A 266 -22.17 -10.55 7.07
CA ALA A 266 -22.46 -9.22 6.53
C ALA A 266 -23.75 -9.22 5.68
N GLU A 267 -23.97 -10.25 4.87
CA GLU A 267 -25.23 -10.42 4.11
C GLU A 267 -26.44 -10.49 5.03
N THR A 268 -26.36 -11.24 6.12
CA THR A 268 -27.42 -11.34 7.11
C THR A 268 -27.69 -9.99 7.79
N THR A 269 -26.63 -9.24 8.09
CA THR A 269 -26.73 -7.89 8.65
C THR A 269 -27.43 -6.96 7.67
N VAL A 270 -26.95 -6.88 6.43
CA VAL A 270 -27.52 -6.04 5.36
C VAL A 270 -28.99 -6.39 5.10
N TYR A 271 -29.32 -7.67 5.09
CA TYR A 271 -30.65 -8.16 4.90
C TYR A 271 -31.62 -7.67 5.98
N THR A 272 -31.24 -7.82 7.23
CA THR A 272 -32.03 -7.33 8.37
C THR A 272 -32.14 -5.81 8.37
N GLU A 273 -31.06 -5.11 8.04
CA GLU A 273 -31.08 -3.66 7.96
C GLU A 273 -31.93 -3.12 6.79
N ASN A 274 -31.99 -3.84 5.68
CA ASN A 274 -32.88 -3.49 4.56
C ASN A 274 -34.34 -3.51 5.00
N PHE A 275 -34.74 -4.55 5.71
CA PHE A 275 -36.08 -4.59 6.30
C PHE A 275 -36.32 -3.43 7.28
N LYS A 276 -35.37 -3.17 8.19
CA LYS A 276 -35.48 -2.07 9.15
C LYS A 276 -35.63 -0.71 8.44
N ARG A 277 -34.85 -0.45 7.38
CA ARG A 277 -34.92 0.77 6.58
C ARG A 277 -36.29 0.90 5.90
N GLU A 278 -36.82 -0.18 5.35
CA GLU A 278 -38.16 -0.20 4.75
C GLU A 278 -39.25 0.12 5.78
N MET A 279 -39.18 -0.50 6.96
CA MET A 279 -40.14 -0.20 8.04
C MET A 279 -40.00 1.24 8.53
N MET A 280 -38.82 1.80 8.63
CA MET A 280 -38.62 3.22 8.95
C MET A 280 -39.24 4.14 7.90
N ARG A 281 -39.01 3.87 6.60
CA ARG A 281 -39.60 4.67 5.49
C ARG A 281 -41.11 4.60 5.46
N SER A 282 -41.68 3.46 5.83
CA SER A 282 -43.14 3.28 5.85
C SER A 282 -43.87 4.23 6.83
N ARG A 283 -43.17 4.71 7.86
CA ARG A 283 -43.70 5.53 8.97
C ARG A 283 -44.86 4.88 9.73
N LYS A 284 -45.09 3.57 9.55
CA LYS A 284 -46.16 2.82 10.21
C LYS A 284 -45.84 2.44 11.64
N TYR A 285 -44.56 2.33 11.97
CA TYR A 285 -44.04 1.84 13.25
C TYR A 285 -43.20 2.91 13.92
N ARG A 286 -43.12 2.87 15.25
CA ARG A 286 -42.23 3.78 15.99
C ARG A 286 -40.79 3.32 15.82
N ALA A 287 -39.84 4.25 15.75
CA ALA A 287 -38.44 3.95 15.59
C ALA A 287 -37.89 2.95 16.63
N ARG A 288 -38.36 3.07 17.89
CA ARG A 288 -37.97 2.14 18.98
C ARG A 288 -38.45 0.70 18.81
N ASP A 289 -39.51 0.50 18.00
CA ASP A 289 -40.03 -0.86 17.71
C ASP A 289 -39.21 -1.53 16.58
N ILE A 290 -38.44 -0.74 15.80
CA ILE A 290 -37.62 -1.18 14.68
C ILE A 290 -36.14 -1.33 15.10
N TYR A 291 -35.62 -0.39 15.90
CA TYR A 291 -34.18 -0.31 16.22
C TYR A 291 -33.97 -0.08 17.73
N PRO A 292 -32.94 -0.67 18.35
CA PRO A 292 -31.89 -1.56 17.77
C PRO A 292 -32.38 -2.99 17.47
N ARG A 293 -33.44 -3.42 18.12
CA ARG A 293 -34.07 -4.74 17.95
C ARG A 293 -35.49 -4.56 17.44
N LEU A 294 -35.94 -5.52 16.64
CA LEU A 294 -37.35 -5.59 16.23
C LEU A 294 -38.23 -5.91 17.43
N SER A 295 -39.42 -5.29 17.49
CA SER A 295 -40.45 -5.69 18.41
C SER A 295 -41.00 -7.07 18.03
N PRO A 296 -41.61 -7.85 18.97
CA PRO A 296 -42.17 -9.17 18.66
C PRO A 296 -43.21 -9.16 17.53
N GLU A 297 -43.92 -8.03 17.33
CA GLU A 297 -44.82 -7.81 16.20
C GLU A 297 -44.03 -7.72 14.88
N LEU A 298 -42.97 -6.92 14.86
CA LEU A 298 -42.15 -6.73 13.67
C LEU A 298 -41.29 -7.96 13.34
N GLU A 299 -40.97 -8.79 14.29
CA GLU A 299 -40.32 -10.09 14.02
C GLU A 299 -41.23 -10.98 13.14
N LYS A 300 -42.55 -11.00 13.43
CA LYS A 300 -43.52 -11.73 12.59
C LYS A 300 -43.65 -11.15 11.20
N VAL A 301 -43.66 -9.81 11.09
CA VAL A 301 -43.68 -9.12 9.80
C VAL A 301 -42.39 -9.42 9.02
N PHE A 302 -41.26 -9.50 9.69
CA PHE A 302 -39.98 -9.84 9.08
C PHE A 302 -39.97 -11.26 8.50
N GLU A 303 -40.54 -12.25 9.22
CA GLU A 303 -40.68 -13.63 8.70
C GLU A 303 -41.54 -13.70 7.43
N GLU A 304 -42.63 -12.93 7.35
CA GLU A 304 -43.44 -12.82 6.14
C GLU A 304 -42.66 -12.08 4.99
N TRP A 305 -41.96 -10.99 5.33
CA TRP A 305 -41.15 -10.23 4.39
C TRP A 305 -40.05 -11.09 3.73
N LYS A 306 -39.42 -11.99 4.47
CA LYS A 306 -38.41 -12.95 3.97
C LYS A 306 -38.93 -13.82 2.84
N LYS A 307 -40.21 -14.13 2.81
CA LYS A 307 -40.81 -15.01 1.77
C LYS A 307 -40.76 -14.39 0.37
N THR A 308 -40.73 -13.08 0.28
CA THR A 308 -40.71 -12.32 -0.98
C THR A 308 -39.37 -11.66 -1.28
N HIS A 309 -38.43 -11.66 -0.34
CA HIS A 309 -37.12 -11.01 -0.45
C HIS A 309 -36.02 -12.05 -0.24
N PRO A 310 -35.34 -12.49 -1.30
CA PRO A 310 -34.24 -13.47 -1.15
C PRO A 310 -33.03 -12.84 -0.49
N LEU A 311 -32.36 -13.64 0.38
CA LEU A 311 -31.09 -13.24 0.98
C LEU A 311 -29.94 -13.23 -0.04
N ALA A 312 -29.97 -14.15 -1.00
CA ALA A 312 -28.90 -14.32 -1.99
C ALA A 312 -28.68 -13.04 -2.81
N GLY A 313 -27.42 -12.57 -2.83
CA GLY A 313 -27.05 -11.36 -3.59
C GLY A 313 -27.57 -10.06 -3.01
N VAL A 314 -27.95 -10.06 -1.72
CA VAL A 314 -28.46 -8.86 -1.03
C VAL A 314 -27.48 -7.69 -1.13
N LYS A 315 -28.00 -6.51 -1.46
CA LYS A 315 -27.26 -5.23 -1.45
C LYS A 315 -27.96 -4.25 -0.52
N PRO A 316 -27.21 -3.29 0.08
CA PRO A 316 -27.84 -2.25 0.91
C PRO A 316 -28.83 -1.42 0.11
N ASN A 317 -30.06 -1.25 0.64
CA ASN A 317 -31.08 -0.39 0.05
C ASN A 317 -31.01 1.05 0.61
N VAL A 318 -29.87 1.70 0.48
CA VAL A 318 -29.57 3.01 1.10
C VAL A 318 -30.14 4.22 0.37
N GLY A 319 -30.70 4.05 -0.85
CA GLY A 319 -31.31 5.13 -1.64
C GLY A 319 -32.72 5.50 -1.19
N GLY A 320 -33.20 6.72 -1.61
CA GLY A 320 -34.60 7.13 -1.52
C GLY A 320 -35.01 7.80 -0.20
N LEU A 321 -34.47 9.00 0.04
CA LEU A 321 -35.08 10.01 0.91
C LEU A 321 -35.72 11.15 0.07
N ASP A 322 -35.93 10.90 -1.21
CA ASP A 322 -36.57 11.83 -2.14
C ASP A 322 -38.08 11.95 -1.89
#